data_6bdf31b4f43c39208b4accec3a40b649
#
_entry.id   6bdf31b4f43c39208b4accec3a40b649
#
_cell.length_a   1.000
_cell.length_b   1.000
_cell.length_c   1.000
_cell.angle_alpha   90.00
_cell.angle_beta   90.00
_cell.angle_gamma   90.00
#
_symmetry.space_group_name_H-M   'P 1'
#
loop_
_entity.id
_entity.type
_entity.pdbx_description
1 polymer ?
#
loop_
_entity_poly.entity_id
_entity_poly.type
_entity_poly.pdbx_seq_one_letter_code
_entity_poly.pdbx_strand_id
1 'polypeptide(L)'
;RDIDLLQPMAKLGLASATVSLTTLDPKLSRVMEPRAASPARRLETIRALSKAGIPTGVLVAPMIPALNDREMEKLLEAAADAGARTAGYVLLRLPLEIKDLFEEWLEAHFPGRAKHILSLVRSMRDGKLYQAEFGLRMTGSGPYADLLAKRFRLAASRYGFTRRDWQFNTSLFRPPVPQGGQFRLL
;
A
#
# COMPACT_ATOMS: atom_id res chain seq x y z
N ARG A 1 -2.38 11.59 -16.08
CA ARG A 1 -1.52 11.51 -17.26
C ARG A 1 -1.77 10.15 -17.86
N ASP A 2 -1.27 9.24 -18.04
CA ASP A 2 -1.18 7.91 -18.64
C ASP A 2 -2.51 7.08 -18.76
N ILE A 3 -3.69 7.68 -18.57
CA ILE A 3 -4.99 6.97 -18.67
C ILE A 3 -5.27 6.53 -20.12
N ASP A 4 -4.90 7.31 -21.09
CA ASP A 4 -5.00 7.02 -22.52
C ASP A 4 -4.22 5.76 -22.93
N LEU A 5 -3.10 5.47 -22.25
CA LEU A 5 -2.30 4.27 -22.44
C LEU A 5 -2.87 3.06 -21.65
N LEU A 6 -3.27 3.30 -20.40
CA LEU A 6 -3.74 2.24 -19.51
C LEU A 6 -5.13 1.71 -19.89
N GLN A 7 -6.02 2.57 -20.36
CA GLN A 7 -7.40 2.21 -20.66
C GLN A 7 -7.53 1.13 -21.75
N PRO A 8 -6.89 1.25 -22.94
CA PRO A 8 -6.93 0.18 -23.93
C PRO A 8 -6.27 -1.12 -23.44
N MET A 9 -5.18 -1.03 -22.64
CA MET A 9 -4.56 -2.20 -22.03
C MET A 9 -5.50 -2.90 -21.02
N ALA A 10 -6.20 -2.11 -20.20
CA ALA A 10 -7.13 -2.64 -19.22
C ALA A 10 -8.31 -3.38 -19.88
N LYS A 11 -8.81 -2.90 -21.01
CA LYS A 11 -9.87 -3.58 -21.80
C LYS A 11 -9.44 -4.96 -22.30
N LEU A 12 -8.15 -5.17 -22.50
CA LEU A 12 -7.56 -6.45 -22.93
C LEU A 12 -7.09 -7.30 -21.73
N GLY A 13 -7.31 -6.85 -20.50
CA GLY A 13 -6.85 -7.56 -19.29
C GLY A 13 -5.34 -7.50 -19.07
N LEU A 14 -4.66 -6.48 -19.62
CA LEU A 14 -3.20 -6.36 -19.58
C LEU A 14 -2.71 -5.38 -18.49
N ALA A 15 -3.59 -4.56 -17.92
CA ALA A 15 -3.20 -3.53 -16.96
C ALA A 15 -4.21 -3.41 -15.82
N SER A 16 -3.68 -3.10 -14.66
CA SER A 16 -4.41 -2.65 -13.49
C SER A 16 -3.59 -1.58 -12.76
N ALA A 17 -4.21 -0.78 -11.94
CA ALA A 17 -3.53 0.25 -11.17
C ALA A 17 -3.81 0.08 -9.67
N THR A 18 -2.78 0.25 -8.85
CA THR A 18 -2.93 0.29 -7.39
C THR A 18 -2.33 1.58 -6.87
N VAL A 19 -3.11 2.33 -6.11
CA VAL A 19 -2.68 3.61 -5.52
C VAL A 19 -2.45 3.42 -4.03
N SER A 20 -1.28 3.83 -3.52
CA SER A 20 -1.04 3.82 -2.08
C SER A 20 -1.80 4.96 -1.41
N LEU A 21 -2.38 4.69 -0.24
CA LEU A 21 -3.07 5.67 0.60
C LEU A 21 -2.68 5.43 2.05
N THR A 22 -1.77 6.26 2.56
CA THR A 22 -1.11 6.07 3.86
C THR A 22 -1.96 6.62 5.01
N THR A 23 -2.60 7.75 4.81
CA THR A 23 -3.43 8.46 5.79
C THR A 23 -4.43 9.37 5.07
N LEU A 24 -5.50 9.76 5.75
CA LEU A 24 -6.40 10.84 5.30
C LEU A 24 -6.02 12.19 5.92
N ASP A 25 -5.16 12.21 6.95
CA ASP A 25 -4.68 13.43 7.59
C ASP A 25 -3.62 14.12 6.72
N PRO A 26 -3.90 15.35 6.18
CA PRO A 26 -2.94 16.06 5.35
C PRO A 26 -1.67 16.48 6.10
N LYS A 27 -1.75 16.67 7.44
CA LYS A 27 -0.60 17.04 8.26
C LYS A 27 0.34 15.85 8.41
N LEU A 28 -0.22 14.67 8.75
CA LEU A 28 0.54 13.43 8.83
C LEU A 28 1.14 13.07 7.47
N SER A 29 0.37 13.15 6.38
CA SER A 29 0.85 12.90 5.03
C SER A 29 2.05 13.78 4.67
N ARG A 30 2.00 15.08 4.98
CA ARG A 30 3.08 16.02 4.69
C ARG A 30 4.36 15.71 5.46
N VAL A 31 4.23 15.24 6.70
CA VAL A 31 5.37 14.89 7.55
C VAL A 31 6.00 13.56 7.14
N MET A 32 5.17 12.58 6.75
CA MET A 32 5.64 11.25 6.35
C MET A 32 6.17 11.21 4.92
N GLU A 33 5.49 11.90 4.01
CA GLU A 33 5.73 11.81 2.56
C GLU A 33 5.74 13.23 1.94
N PRO A 34 6.68 14.11 2.29
CA PRO A 34 6.64 15.54 1.96
C PRO A 34 6.64 15.83 0.45
N ARG A 35 7.14 14.90 -0.37
CA ARG A 35 7.20 15.01 -1.84
C ARG A 35 6.11 14.24 -2.57
N ALA A 36 5.27 13.50 -1.85
CA ALA A 36 4.22 12.69 -2.46
C ALA A 36 2.93 13.49 -2.66
N ALA A 37 2.05 12.96 -3.51
CA ALA A 37 0.72 13.50 -3.70
C ALA A 37 -0.09 13.45 -2.39
N SER A 38 -0.87 14.50 -2.14
CA SER A 38 -1.74 14.56 -0.97
C SER A 38 -2.79 13.44 -0.97
N PRO A 39 -3.38 13.08 0.19
CA PRO A 39 -4.43 12.07 0.27
C PRO A 39 -5.61 12.37 -0.68
N ALA A 40 -6.06 13.61 -0.77
CA ALA A 40 -7.13 14.03 -1.68
C ALA A 40 -6.77 13.76 -3.14
N ARG A 41 -5.54 14.08 -3.56
CA ARG A 41 -5.06 13.82 -4.92
C ARG A 41 -4.95 12.33 -5.23
N ARG A 42 -4.59 11.51 -4.25
CA ARG A 42 -4.55 10.04 -4.41
C ARG A 42 -5.96 9.47 -4.59
N LEU A 43 -6.95 9.97 -3.85
CA LEU A 43 -8.36 9.61 -4.02
C LEU A 43 -8.92 10.09 -5.37
N GLU A 44 -8.57 11.29 -5.82
CA GLU A 44 -8.90 11.77 -7.17
C GLU A 44 -8.32 10.87 -8.27
N THR A 45 -7.07 10.40 -8.07
CA THR A 45 -6.43 9.45 -8.99
C THR A 45 -7.19 8.15 -9.06
N ILE A 46 -7.61 7.58 -7.91
CA ILE A 46 -8.44 6.37 -7.87
C ILE A 46 -9.75 6.59 -8.64
N ARG A 47 -10.44 7.73 -8.41
CA ARG A 47 -11.68 8.05 -9.14
C ARG A 47 -11.47 8.14 -10.65
N ALA A 48 -10.43 8.82 -11.07
CA ALA A 48 -10.13 8.99 -12.49
C ALA A 48 -9.81 7.65 -13.19
N LEU A 49 -9.02 6.81 -12.56
CA LEU A 49 -8.69 5.47 -13.07
C LEU A 49 -9.93 4.57 -13.13
N SER A 50 -10.71 4.54 -12.05
CA SER A 50 -11.95 3.75 -11.97
C SER A 50 -12.97 4.22 -13.00
N LYS A 51 -13.18 5.54 -13.15
CA LYS A 51 -14.08 6.12 -14.16
C LYS A 51 -13.65 5.79 -15.59
N ALA A 52 -12.36 5.64 -15.82
CA ALA A 52 -11.83 5.22 -17.13
C ALA A 52 -11.95 3.70 -17.37
N GLY A 53 -12.54 2.93 -16.45
CA GLY A 53 -12.68 1.48 -16.57
C GLY A 53 -11.38 0.70 -16.34
N ILE A 54 -10.36 1.33 -15.75
CA ILE A 54 -9.12 0.67 -15.38
C ILE A 54 -9.34 -0.03 -14.03
N PRO A 55 -9.10 -1.36 -13.91
CA PRO A 55 -9.19 -2.05 -12.64
C PRO A 55 -8.28 -1.40 -11.60
N THR A 56 -8.88 -0.85 -10.54
CA THR A 56 -8.16 0.00 -9.58
C THR A 56 -8.22 -0.59 -8.18
N GLY A 57 -7.07 -0.64 -7.51
CA GLY A 57 -6.93 -1.05 -6.12
C GLY A 57 -6.34 0.05 -5.24
N VAL A 58 -6.46 -0.14 -3.93
CA VAL A 58 -5.80 0.68 -2.91
C VAL A 58 -4.81 -0.17 -2.11
N LEU A 59 -3.65 0.40 -1.81
CA LEU A 59 -2.69 -0.17 -0.87
C LEU A 59 -2.57 0.76 0.35
N VAL A 60 -3.11 0.32 1.48
CA VAL A 60 -3.00 1.06 2.75
C VAL A 60 -1.63 0.74 3.36
N ALA A 61 -0.63 1.52 2.99
CA ALA A 61 0.77 1.26 3.33
C ALA A 61 1.63 2.54 3.32
N PRO A 62 2.60 2.64 4.23
CA PRO A 62 2.82 1.74 5.36
C PRO A 62 1.77 1.91 6.45
N MET A 63 1.33 0.80 7.06
CA MET A 63 0.50 0.82 8.26
C MET A 63 1.41 0.84 9.49
N ILE A 64 1.34 1.91 10.27
CA ILE A 64 2.20 2.15 11.43
C ILE A 64 1.33 2.05 12.70
N PRO A 65 1.63 1.10 13.60
CA PRO A 65 0.86 0.89 14.82
C PRO A 65 0.82 2.16 15.69
N ALA A 66 -0.32 2.42 16.29
CA ALA A 66 -0.61 3.60 17.11
C ALA A 66 -0.35 4.97 16.42
N LEU A 67 -0.13 5.02 15.11
CA LEU A 67 0.03 6.27 14.37
C LEU A 67 -1.11 6.47 13.36
N ASN A 68 -1.16 5.71 12.28
CA ASN A 68 -2.19 5.78 11.24
C ASN A 68 -3.11 4.55 11.18
N ASP A 69 -2.84 3.51 11.93
CA ASP A 69 -3.65 2.28 11.97
C ASP A 69 -5.10 2.52 12.44
N ARG A 70 -5.33 3.58 13.22
CA ARG A 70 -6.68 4.02 13.63
C ARG A 70 -7.53 4.49 12.45
N GLU A 71 -6.93 4.84 11.33
CA GLU A 71 -7.63 5.32 10.14
C GLU A 71 -7.97 4.19 9.15
N MET A 72 -7.56 2.94 9.42
CA MET A 72 -7.65 1.82 8.49
C MET A 72 -9.03 1.68 7.84
N GLU A 73 -10.09 1.69 8.64
CA GLU A 73 -11.46 1.54 8.16
C GLU A 73 -11.89 2.73 7.29
N LYS A 74 -11.55 3.95 7.72
CA LYS A 74 -11.85 5.19 6.96
C LYS A 74 -11.07 5.28 5.65
N LEU A 75 -9.83 4.80 5.64
CA LEU A 75 -9.02 4.71 4.42
C LEU A 75 -9.65 3.77 3.39
N LEU A 76 -10.12 2.61 3.84
CA LEU A 76 -10.82 1.65 2.99
C LEU A 76 -12.16 2.20 2.50
N GLU A 77 -12.95 2.82 3.37
CA GLU A 77 -14.20 3.50 3.00
C GLU A 77 -13.97 4.53 1.90
N ALA A 78 -13.08 5.49 2.14
CA ALA A 78 -12.78 6.55 1.17
C ALA A 78 -12.26 6.01 -0.17
N ALA A 79 -11.46 4.93 -0.14
CA ALA A 79 -10.98 4.28 -1.34
C ALA A 79 -12.09 3.54 -2.11
N ALA A 80 -13.02 2.87 -1.41
CA ALA A 80 -14.19 2.23 -2.01
C ALA A 80 -15.10 3.26 -2.68
N ASP A 81 -15.39 4.37 -1.98
CA ASP A 81 -16.19 5.51 -2.50
C ASP A 81 -15.51 6.16 -3.72
N ALA A 82 -14.18 6.14 -3.76
CA ALA A 82 -13.43 6.59 -4.92
C ALA A 82 -13.42 5.58 -6.08
N GLY A 83 -13.94 4.36 -5.90
CA GLY A 83 -14.09 3.35 -6.93
C GLY A 83 -12.99 2.27 -6.93
N ALA A 84 -12.16 2.18 -5.89
CA ALA A 84 -11.26 1.05 -5.74
C ALA A 84 -12.05 -0.26 -5.50
N ARG A 85 -11.64 -1.35 -6.15
CA ARG A 85 -12.30 -2.66 -6.07
C ARG A 85 -11.47 -3.71 -5.34
N THR A 86 -10.17 -3.50 -5.21
CA THR A 86 -9.28 -4.37 -4.46
C THR A 86 -8.53 -3.55 -3.42
N ALA A 87 -8.21 -4.17 -2.30
CA ALA A 87 -7.46 -3.53 -1.24
C ALA A 87 -6.36 -4.45 -0.71
N GLY A 88 -5.29 -3.84 -0.24
CA GLY A 88 -4.22 -4.49 0.50
C GLY A 88 -3.69 -3.55 1.59
N TYR A 89 -2.96 -4.12 2.55
CA TYR A 89 -2.18 -3.32 3.49
C TYR A 89 -0.80 -3.95 3.70
N VAL A 90 0.14 -3.13 4.11
CA VAL A 90 1.49 -3.58 4.48
C VAL A 90 1.88 -2.88 5.77
N LEU A 91 2.28 -3.65 6.77
CA LEU A 91 2.84 -3.10 7.99
C LEU A 91 4.20 -2.44 7.72
N LEU A 92 4.50 -1.41 8.48
CA LEU A 92 5.77 -0.69 8.40
C LEU A 92 6.96 -1.65 8.33
N ARG A 93 7.87 -1.41 7.40
CA ARG A 93 9.11 -2.16 7.19
C ARG A 93 10.29 -1.21 7.36
N LEU A 94 11.24 -1.62 8.18
CA LEU A 94 12.42 -0.83 8.54
C LEU A 94 13.73 -1.59 8.24
N PRO A 95 14.03 -1.88 6.96
CA PRO A 95 15.27 -2.55 6.60
C PRO A 95 16.48 -1.63 6.80
N LEU A 96 17.61 -2.23 7.17
CA LEU A 96 18.92 -1.58 7.25
C LEU A 96 18.87 -0.24 8.03
N GLU A 97 19.41 0.81 7.45
CA GLU A 97 19.49 2.17 8.00
C GLU A 97 18.14 2.86 8.23
N ILE A 98 17.08 2.39 7.57
CA ILE A 98 15.74 3.02 7.68
C ILE A 98 15.21 2.93 9.12
N LYS A 99 15.61 1.93 9.90
CA LYS A 99 15.19 1.83 11.30
C LYS A 99 15.67 3.03 12.14
N ASP A 100 16.92 3.43 11.99
CA ASP A 100 17.55 4.49 12.75
C ASP A 100 16.94 5.85 12.33
N LEU A 101 16.78 6.05 11.02
CA LEU A 101 16.08 7.24 10.47
C LEU A 101 14.62 7.33 10.93
N PHE A 102 13.93 6.22 11.05
CA PHE A 102 12.55 6.22 11.54
C PHE A 102 12.47 6.52 13.04
N GLU A 103 13.41 6.03 13.86
CA GLU A 103 13.50 6.37 15.26
C GLU A 103 13.75 7.89 15.45
N GLU A 104 14.70 8.48 14.73
CA GLU A 104 14.97 9.91 14.71
C GLU A 104 13.75 10.72 14.27
N TRP A 105 13.07 10.27 13.21
CA TRP A 105 11.86 10.90 12.70
C TRP A 105 10.72 10.87 13.73
N LEU A 106 10.55 9.76 14.45
CA LEU A 106 9.55 9.66 15.53
C LEU A 106 9.85 10.62 16.68
N GLU A 107 11.10 10.70 17.10
CA GLU A 107 11.50 11.65 18.18
C GLU A 107 11.31 13.10 17.75
N ALA A 108 11.57 13.43 16.49
CA ALA A 108 11.37 14.77 15.97
C ALA A 108 9.89 15.18 15.85
N HIS A 109 9.01 14.26 15.47
CA HIS A 109 7.62 14.59 15.15
C HIS A 109 6.59 14.08 16.16
N PHE A 110 6.90 13.03 16.92
CA PHE A 110 6.00 12.37 17.87
C PHE A 110 6.72 11.92 19.15
N PRO A 111 7.51 12.78 19.82
CA PRO A 111 8.37 12.39 20.96
C PRO A 111 7.58 11.68 22.08
N GLY A 112 6.38 12.17 22.40
CA GLY A 112 5.52 11.56 23.44
C GLY A 112 4.95 10.20 23.08
N ARG A 113 5.10 9.73 21.83
CA ARG A 113 4.54 8.45 21.32
C ARG A 113 5.61 7.52 20.73
N ALA A 114 6.82 8.02 20.52
CA ALA A 114 7.90 7.29 19.84
C ALA A 114 8.15 5.92 20.49
N LYS A 115 8.38 5.90 21.80
CA LYS A 115 8.62 4.64 22.56
C LYS A 115 7.47 3.62 22.41
N HIS A 116 6.23 4.11 22.47
CA HIS A 116 5.06 3.25 22.34
C HIS A 116 4.92 2.65 20.93
N ILE A 117 5.09 3.48 19.89
CA ILE A 117 5.07 3.04 18.49
C ILE A 117 6.14 1.98 18.24
N LEU A 118 7.39 2.25 18.65
CA LEU A 118 8.50 1.31 18.50
C LEU A 118 8.29 0.01 19.27
N SER A 119 7.70 0.07 20.46
CA SER A 119 7.34 -1.12 21.23
C SER A 119 6.32 -1.99 20.48
N LEU A 120 5.29 -1.38 19.89
CA LEU A 120 4.32 -2.12 19.07
C LEU A 120 4.95 -2.69 17.78
N VAL A 121 5.83 -1.94 17.11
CA VAL A 121 6.58 -2.47 15.96
C VAL A 121 7.38 -3.71 16.35
N ARG A 122 8.12 -3.65 17.47
CA ARG A 122 8.88 -4.80 17.97
C ARG A 122 7.98 -5.99 18.33
N SER A 123 6.83 -5.75 18.95
CA SER A 123 5.88 -6.83 19.31
C SER A 123 5.34 -7.60 18.10
N MET A 124 5.30 -6.96 16.93
CA MET A 124 4.88 -7.56 15.66
C MET A 124 6.03 -8.18 14.84
N ARG A 125 7.27 -8.11 15.35
CA ARG A 125 8.50 -8.46 14.64
C ARG A 125 9.44 -9.33 15.50
N ASP A 126 8.86 -10.10 16.40
CA ASP A 126 9.63 -10.97 17.29
C ASP A 126 10.72 -10.21 18.09
N GLY A 127 10.32 -9.08 18.69
CA GLY A 127 11.20 -8.22 19.48
C GLY A 127 12.14 -7.31 18.68
N LYS A 128 12.16 -7.41 17.34
CA LYS A 128 13.03 -6.63 16.44
C LYS A 128 12.24 -5.49 15.78
N LEU A 129 12.93 -4.50 15.21
CA LEU A 129 12.30 -3.46 14.39
C LEU A 129 12.06 -3.91 12.95
N TYR A 130 12.77 -4.94 12.49
CA TYR A 130 12.64 -5.48 11.14
C TYR A 130 12.79 -7.01 11.12
N GLN A 131 12.02 -7.65 10.26
CA GLN A 131 12.07 -9.08 9.98
C GLN A 131 12.01 -9.27 8.46
N ALA A 132 13.01 -9.94 7.90
CA ALA A 132 13.15 -10.14 6.45
C ALA A 132 12.34 -11.33 5.92
N GLU A 133 11.87 -12.21 6.81
CA GLU A 133 11.24 -13.48 6.47
C GLU A 133 10.07 -13.31 5.50
N PHE A 134 10.08 -14.12 4.44
CA PHE A 134 9.01 -14.13 3.44
C PHE A 134 7.68 -14.55 4.09
N GLY A 135 6.60 -13.84 3.76
CA GLY A 135 5.31 -14.03 4.41
C GLY A 135 5.12 -13.09 5.62
N LEU A 136 6.06 -13.05 6.55
CA LEU A 136 5.95 -12.23 7.77
C LEU A 136 6.39 -10.77 7.58
N ARG A 137 7.34 -10.51 6.67
CA ARG A 137 7.88 -9.15 6.44
C ARG A 137 6.81 -8.10 6.09
N MET A 138 5.68 -8.52 5.51
CA MET A 138 4.60 -7.62 5.08
C MET A 138 3.49 -7.50 6.12
N THR A 139 3.20 -8.57 6.83
CA THR A 139 2.04 -8.68 7.72
C THR A 139 2.38 -8.69 9.21
N GLY A 140 3.65 -9.03 9.56
CA GLY A 140 4.05 -9.22 10.95
C GLY A 140 3.45 -10.49 11.58
N SER A 141 3.61 -10.62 12.88
CA SER A 141 3.11 -11.72 13.71
C SER A 141 2.67 -11.21 15.08
N GLY A 142 1.96 -12.05 15.84
CA GLY A 142 1.53 -11.74 17.20
C GLY A 142 0.21 -10.98 17.31
N PRO A 143 -0.30 -10.80 18.54
CA PRO A 143 -1.69 -10.37 18.78
C PRO A 143 -2.07 -9.04 18.12
N TYR A 144 -1.15 -8.08 18.06
CA TYR A 144 -1.45 -6.78 17.44
C TYR A 144 -1.51 -6.87 15.91
N ALA A 145 -0.63 -7.64 15.30
CA ALA A 145 -0.67 -7.92 13.85
C ALA A 145 -1.96 -8.67 13.47
N ASP A 146 -2.36 -9.66 14.29
CA ASP A 146 -3.61 -10.42 14.10
C ASP A 146 -4.84 -9.52 14.24
N LEU A 147 -4.84 -8.58 15.19
CA LEU A 147 -5.88 -7.58 15.33
C LEU A 147 -6.01 -6.71 14.08
N LEU A 148 -4.89 -6.19 13.57
CA LEU A 148 -4.89 -5.39 12.34
C LEU A 148 -5.37 -6.20 11.13
N ALA A 149 -4.93 -7.45 11.00
CA ALA A 149 -5.39 -8.36 9.95
C ALA A 149 -6.90 -8.63 10.02
N LYS A 150 -7.43 -8.81 11.25
CA LYS A 150 -8.87 -8.99 11.46
C LYS A 150 -9.66 -7.73 11.11
N ARG A 151 -9.22 -6.56 11.59
CA ARG A 151 -9.82 -5.26 11.27
C ARG A 151 -9.85 -5.03 9.77
N PHE A 152 -8.72 -5.24 9.09
CA PHE A 152 -8.62 -5.09 7.64
C PHE A 152 -9.62 -6.00 6.92
N ARG A 153 -9.67 -7.29 7.25
CA ARG A 153 -10.59 -8.25 6.61
C ARG A 153 -12.07 -7.85 6.78
N LEU A 154 -12.44 -7.43 7.99
CA LEU A 154 -13.82 -7.00 8.28
C LEU A 154 -14.18 -5.74 7.50
N ALA A 155 -13.30 -4.73 7.49
CA ALA A 155 -13.52 -3.50 6.74
C ALA A 155 -13.51 -3.75 5.22
N ALA A 156 -12.59 -4.54 4.69
CA ALA A 156 -12.56 -4.90 3.29
C ALA A 156 -13.84 -5.60 2.84
N SER A 157 -14.35 -6.55 3.65
CA SER A 157 -15.63 -7.21 3.39
C SER A 157 -16.80 -6.22 3.46
N ARG A 158 -16.82 -5.33 4.46
CA ARG A 158 -17.89 -4.34 4.67
C ARG A 158 -18.00 -3.37 3.49
N TYR A 159 -16.87 -2.93 2.92
CA TYR A 159 -16.83 -1.99 1.81
C TYR A 159 -16.78 -2.66 0.43
N GLY A 160 -16.99 -3.97 0.36
CA GLY A 160 -17.16 -4.71 -0.89
C GLY A 160 -15.88 -4.91 -1.69
N PHE A 161 -14.71 -4.86 -1.04
CA PHE A 161 -13.47 -5.19 -1.72
C PHE A 161 -13.41 -6.69 -2.04
N THR A 162 -13.09 -7.00 -3.29
CA THR A 162 -12.87 -8.37 -3.75
C THR A 162 -11.41 -8.79 -3.51
N ARG A 163 -11.16 -10.10 -3.46
CA ARG A 163 -9.79 -10.60 -3.54
C ARG A 163 -9.18 -10.18 -4.88
N ARG A 164 -7.87 -9.94 -4.88
CA ARG A 164 -7.13 -9.62 -6.10
C ARG A 164 -6.97 -10.89 -6.95
N ASP A 165 -8.04 -11.27 -7.66
CA ASP A 165 -8.06 -12.40 -8.58
C ASP A 165 -7.83 -11.97 -10.05
N TRP A 166 -7.12 -10.86 -10.26
CA TRP A 166 -6.84 -10.40 -11.60
C TRP A 166 -5.80 -11.31 -12.25
N GLN A 167 -6.27 -12.15 -13.12
CA GLN A 167 -5.41 -12.87 -14.05
C GLN A 167 -5.15 -11.97 -15.24
N PHE A 168 -3.89 -11.53 -15.37
CA PHE A 168 -3.50 -10.80 -16.58
C PHE A 168 -3.50 -11.74 -17.79
N ASN A 169 -3.96 -11.22 -18.92
CA ASN A 169 -3.90 -11.93 -20.18
C ASN A 169 -2.46 -11.93 -20.71
N THR A 170 -1.71 -12.96 -20.40
CA THR A 170 -0.33 -13.13 -20.85
C THR A 170 -0.21 -13.66 -22.28
N SER A 171 -1.30 -14.10 -22.92
CA SER A 171 -1.28 -14.62 -24.29
C SER A 171 -0.90 -13.58 -25.35
N LEU A 172 -1.08 -12.29 -25.00
CA LEU A 172 -0.70 -11.18 -25.89
C LEU A 172 0.72 -10.65 -25.64
N PHE A 173 1.44 -11.23 -24.67
CA PHE A 173 2.80 -10.83 -24.40
C PHE A 173 3.71 -11.15 -25.59
N ARG A 174 4.39 -10.14 -26.08
CA ARG A 174 5.45 -10.28 -27.09
C ARG A 174 6.74 -9.78 -26.50
N PRO A 175 7.78 -10.62 -26.41
CA PRO A 175 9.10 -10.15 -25.99
C PRO A 175 9.54 -8.99 -26.89
N PRO A 176 10.14 -7.92 -26.36
CA PRO A 176 10.73 -6.88 -27.19
C PRO A 176 11.78 -7.51 -28.09
N VAL A 177 11.66 -7.29 -29.40
CA VAL A 177 12.70 -7.72 -30.37
C VAL A 177 13.79 -6.64 -30.33
N PRO A 178 15.03 -6.98 -29.98
CA PRO A 178 16.12 -6.01 -30.02
C PRO A 178 16.37 -5.56 -31.46
N GLN A 179 16.35 -4.25 -31.72
CA GLN A 179 16.94 -3.75 -32.95
C GLN A 179 18.43 -4.04 -32.89
N GLY A 180 18.86 -5.09 -33.60
CA GLY A 180 20.29 -5.37 -33.88
C GLY A 180 21.10 -5.98 -32.73
N GLY A 181 20.53 -6.71 -31.82
CA GLY A 181 21.32 -7.28 -30.73
C GLY A 181 20.69 -8.41 -29.96
N GLN A 182 21.47 -9.36 -29.75
CA GLN A 182 21.35 -10.56 -28.95
C GLN A 182 20.74 -10.31 -27.56
N PHE A 183 19.54 -10.83 -27.30
CA PHE A 183 19.11 -11.20 -25.94
C PHE A 183 18.93 -12.72 -25.90
N ARG A 184 19.97 -13.41 -25.51
CA ARG A 184 19.86 -14.68 -24.82
C ARG A 184 20.41 -14.46 -23.41
N LEU A 185 19.54 -14.35 -22.45
CA LEU A 185 19.84 -14.72 -21.09
C LEU A 185 18.99 -15.94 -20.78
N LEU A 186 19.69 -16.99 -20.46
CA LEU A 186 19.23 -18.29 -20.02
C LEU A 186 18.25 -18.19 -18.86
#